data_9b457002a86a25678121f6f5129b9418
#
_entry.id   9b457002a86a25678121f6f5129b9418
#
_cell.length_a   1.000
_cell.length_b   1.000
_cell.length_c   1.000
_cell.angle_alpha   90.00
_cell.angle_beta   90.00
_cell.angle_gamma   90.00
#
_symmetry.space_group_name_H-M   'P 1'
#
loop_
_entity.id
_entity.type
_entity.pdbx_description
1 polymer ?
#
loop_
_entity_poly.entity_id
_entity_poly.type
_entity_poly.pdbx_seq_one_letter_code
_entity_poly.pdbx_strand_id
1 'polypeptide(L)'
;MPFRRLKVRQFYVRLLCALLAGLLPMLLGLVIVIWQTATGVKQDAVARLEHARVMFDRTLDNAQLAASALTGSLDRPCLEVVQGLRDQVATVPDVRSVNLARGDRIYCSSLYGPVDGGIKLDDYVGGRLDLMKGNPVTPNRPLIAYRE
;
A
#
# COMPACT_ATOMS: atom_id res chain seq x y z
N MET A 1 -39.89 -68.22 -2.76
CA MET A 1 -38.52 -67.73 -2.60
C MET A 1 -38.44 -66.23 -2.17
N PRO A 2 -39.09 -65.77 -1.10
CA PRO A 2 -39.08 -64.38 -0.65
C PRO A 2 -37.87 -63.98 0.23
N PHE A 3 -37.26 -64.94 0.92
CA PHE A 3 -36.21 -64.71 1.92
C PHE A 3 -34.89 -64.12 1.36
N ARG A 4 -34.55 -64.33 0.11
CA ARG A 4 -33.31 -63.86 -0.52
C ARG A 4 -33.36 -62.35 -0.82
N ARG A 5 -34.52 -61.81 -1.16
CA ARG A 5 -34.74 -60.42 -1.43
C ARG A 5 -34.63 -59.51 -0.18
N LEU A 6 -35.07 -60.03 0.98
CA LEU A 6 -35.03 -59.38 2.26
C LEU A 6 -33.57 -59.17 2.76
N LYS A 7 -32.70 -60.16 2.62
CA LYS A 7 -31.29 -60.11 3.00
C LYS A 7 -30.51 -59.10 2.14
N VAL A 8 -30.80 -59.05 0.84
CA VAL A 8 -30.18 -58.12 -0.10
C VAL A 8 -30.57 -56.67 0.24
N ARG A 9 -31.85 -56.43 0.56
CA ARG A 9 -32.33 -55.09 0.95
C ARG A 9 -31.71 -54.63 2.27
N GLN A 10 -31.55 -55.47 3.25
CA GLN A 10 -30.89 -55.16 4.52
C GLN A 10 -29.39 -54.83 4.33
N PHE A 11 -28.72 -55.52 3.42
CA PHE A 11 -27.33 -55.27 3.10
C PHE A 11 -27.17 -53.88 2.48
N TYR A 12 -27.99 -53.52 1.50
CA TYR A 12 -27.94 -52.19 0.89
C TYR A 12 -28.24 -51.03 1.87
N VAL A 13 -29.23 -51.24 2.76
CA VAL A 13 -29.56 -50.24 3.79
C VAL A 13 -28.36 -50.02 4.75
N ARG A 14 -27.72 -51.11 5.20
CA ARG A 14 -26.54 -51.02 6.07
C ARG A 14 -25.38 -50.34 5.36
N LEU A 15 -25.15 -50.68 4.11
CA LEU A 15 -24.09 -50.04 3.29
C LEU A 15 -24.35 -48.53 3.10
N LEU A 16 -25.61 -48.18 2.81
CA LEU A 16 -26.02 -46.78 2.66
C LEU A 16 -25.85 -45.98 3.96
N CYS A 17 -26.27 -46.55 5.09
CA CYS A 17 -26.07 -45.92 6.39
C CYS A 17 -24.60 -45.76 6.76
N ALA A 18 -23.74 -46.72 6.44
CA ALA A 18 -22.31 -46.63 6.69
C ALA A 18 -21.65 -45.58 5.81
N LEU A 19 -22.03 -45.47 4.54
CA LEU A 19 -21.58 -44.45 3.63
C LEU A 19 -22.01 -43.02 4.06
N LEU A 20 -23.28 -42.89 4.46
CA LEU A 20 -23.80 -41.61 4.97
C LEU A 20 -23.10 -41.20 6.28
N ALA A 21 -22.91 -42.15 7.21
CA ALA A 21 -22.21 -41.87 8.46
C ALA A 21 -20.75 -41.49 8.27
N GLY A 22 -20.07 -41.95 7.21
CA GLY A 22 -18.70 -41.56 6.88
C GLY A 22 -18.60 -40.28 6.08
N LEU A 23 -19.48 -40.08 5.08
CA LEU A 23 -19.44 -38.93 4.20
C LEU A 23 -19.93 -37.64 4.87
N LEU A 24 -20.93 -37.73 5.74
CA LEU A 24 -21.56 -36.56 6.35
C LEU A 24 -20.60 -35.73 7.24
N PRO A 25 -19.81 -36.33 8.13
CA PRO A 25 -18.83 -35.58 8.91
C PRO A 25 -17.71 -35.00 8.05
N MET A 26 -17.33 -35.68 6.98
CA MET A 26 -16.32 -35.20 6.06
C MET A 26 -16.79 -33.94 5.30
N LEU A 27 -18.02 -33.95 4.81
CA LEU A 27 -18.65 -32.81 4.15
C LEU A 27 -18.85 -31.64 5.12
N LEU A 28 -19.30 -31.90 6.34
CA LEU A 28 -19.44 -30.91 7.40
C LEU A 28 -18.08 -30.26 7.72
N GLY A 29 -17.02 -31.04 7.89
CA GLY A 29 -15.69 -30.58 8.14
C GLY A 29 -15.19 -29.68 7.00
N LEU A 30 -15.41 -30.09 5.76
CA LEU A 30 -15.03 -29.29 4.58
C LEU A 30 -15.75 -27.93 4.54
N VAL A 31 -17.05 -27.92 4.78
CA VAL A 31 -17.85 -26.69 4.83
C VAL A 31 -17.35 -25.74 5.92
N ILE A 32 -17.05 -26.26 7.11
CA ILE A 32 -16.52 -25.46 8.22
C ILE A 32 -15.16 -24.85 7.84
N VAL A 33 -14.24 -25.63 7.26
CA VAL A 33 -12.92 -25.14 6.85
C VAL A 33 -13.06 -24.06 5.78
N ILE A 34 -13.88 -24.25 4.77
CA ILE A 34 -14.11 -23.26 3.71
C ILE A 34 -14.66 -21.97 4.33
N TRP A 35 -15.63 -22.07 5.20
CA TRP A 35 -16.25 -20.92 5.85
C TRP A 35 -15.27 -20.15 6.74
N GLN A 36 -14.48 -20.85 7.57
CA GLN A 36 -13.44 -20.24 8.39
C GLN A 36 -12.36 -19.55 7.56
N THR A 37 -11.91 -20.20 6.49
CA THR A 37 -10.90 -19.63 5.59
C THR A 37 -11.44 -18.37 4.90
N ALA A 38 -12.66 -18.41 4.39
CA ALA A 38 -13.28 -17.27 3.72
C ALA A 38 -13.48 -16.06 4.65
N THR A 39 -13.86 -16.30 5.91
CA THR A 39 -14.02 -15.22 6.91
C THR A 39 -12.68 -14.68 7.39
N GLY A 40 -11.68 -15.55 7.61
CA GLY A 40 -10.33 -15.16 8.00
C GLY A 40 -9.65 -14.28 6.97
N VAL A 41 -9.70 -14.66 5.69
CA VAL A 41 -9.11 -13.88 4.59
C VAL A 41 -9.73 -12.48 4.49
N LYS A 42 -11.04 -12.35 4.68
CA LYS A 42 -11.71 -11.04 4.67
C LYS A 42 -11.26 -10.15 5.83
N GLN A 43 -11.16 -10.68 7.03
CA GLN A 43 -10.71 -9.94 8.20
C GLN A 43 -9.26 -9.47 8.07
N ASP A 44 -8.38 -10.36 7.61
CA ASP A 44 -6.98 -10.03 7.36
C ASP A 44 -6.82 -8.95 6.27
N ALA A 45 -7.62 -9.03 5.21
CA ALA A 45 -7.61 -8.03 4.14
C ALA A 45 -8.04 -6.65 4.64
N VAL A 46 -9.12 -6.57 5.42
CA VAL A 46 -9.60 -5.32 6.01
C VAL A 46 -8.57 -4.73 6.98
N ALA A 47 -7.97 -5.55 7.84
CA ALA A 47 -6.95 -5.10 8.78
C ALA A 47 -5.70 -4.56 8.06
N ARG A 48 -5.26 -5.21 6.98
CA ARG A 48 -4.13 -4.75 6.14
C ARG A 48 -4.44 -3.45 5.42
N LEU A 49 -5.66 -3.29 4.89
CA LEU A 49 -6.10 -2.05 4.25
C LEU A 49 -6.12 -0.89 5.23
N GLU A 50 -6.66 -1.09 6.42
CA GLU A 50 -6.69 -0.05 7.45
C GLU A 50 -5.26 0.35 7.88
N HIS A 51 -4.38 -0.63 8.07
CA HIS A 51 -2.97 -0.35 8.37
C HIS A 51 -2.28 0.44 7.24
N ALA A 52 -2.49 0.03 5.99
CA ALA A 52 -1.94 0.72 4.83
C ALA A 52 -2.48 2.16 4.72
N ARG A 53 -3.77 2.37 4.99
CA ARG A 53 -4.39 3.70 5.01
C ARG A 53 -3.74 4.61 6.06
N VAL A 54 -3.62 4.14 7.29
CA VAL A 54 -3.00 4.92 8.38
C VAL A 54 -1.55 5.29 8.04
N MET A 55 -0.77 4.35 7.47
CA MET A 55 0.59 4.63 7.04
C MET A 55 0.65 5.67 5.91
N PHE A 56 -0.28 5.57 4.95
CA PHE A 56 -0.35 6.50 3.83
C PHE A 56 -0.73 7.91 4.30
N ASP A 57 -1.77 8.03 5.12
CA ASP A 57 -2.21 9.31 5.70
C ASP A 57 -1.05 9.96 6.48
N ARG A 58 -0.34 9.20 7.31
CA ARG A 58 0.84 9.70 8.03
C ARG A 58 1.95 10.20 7.10
N THR A 59 2.21 9.48 6.01
CA THR A 59 3.23 9.90 5.03
C THR A 59 2.84 11.21 4.34
N LEU A 60 1.55 11.39 4.02
CA LEU A 60 1.05 12.64 3.45
C LEU A 60 1.11 13.79 4.45
N ASP A 61 0.73 13.56 5.70
CA ASP A 61 0.82 14.57 6.77
C ASP A 61 2.28 15.04 6.96
N ASN A 62 3.23 14.11 6.95
CA ASN A 62 4.66 14.44 7.03
C ASN A 62 5.12 15.25 5.80
N ALA A 63 4.67 14.89 4.60
CA ALA A 63 4.99 15.65 3.40
C ALA A 63 4.43 17.07 3.46
N GLN A 64 3.19 17.23 3.91
CA GLN A 64 2.54 18.53 4.08
C GLN A 64 3.22 19.36 5.18
N LEU A 65 3.63 18.73 6.29
CA LEU A 65 4.38 19.39 7.35
C LEU A 65 5.69 19.95 6.82
N ALA A 66 6.45 19.15 6.06
CA ALA A 66 7.71 19.59 5.45
C ALA A 66 7.51 20.72 4.45
N ALA A 67 6.45 20.69 3.63
CA ALA A 67 6.14 21.73 2.67
C ALA A 67 5.74 23.03 3.37
N SER A 68 4.83 22.97 4.35
CA SER A 68 4.37 24.16 5.09
C SER A 68 5.48 24.88 5.85
N ALA A 69 6.45 24.14 6.41
CA ALA A 69 7.60 24.72 7.10
C ALA A 69 8.50 25.56 6.18
N LEU A 70 8.41 25.35 4.87
CA LEU A 70 9.25 26.01 3.86
C LEU A 70 8.52 27.12 3.10
N THR A 71 7.29 27.44 3.42
CA THR A 71 6.50 28.50 2.76
C THR A 71 7.22 29.85 2.81
N GLY A 72 7.90 30.17 3.92
CA GLY A 72 8.71 31.40 4.06
C GLY A 72 10.04 31.39 3.29
N SER A 73 10.40 30.27 2.69
CA SER A 73 11.63 30.10 1.88
C SER A 73 11.38 30.21 0.38
N LEU A 74 10.13 30.34 -0.02
CA LEU A 74 9.74 30.57 -1.41
C LEU A 74 10.37 31.90 -1.91
N ASP A 75 10.80 31.89 -3.15
CA ASP A 75 11.41 33.06 -3.82
C ASP A 75 12.77 33.53 -3.30
N ARG A 76 13.34 32.89 -2.28
CA ARG A 76 14.70 33.18 -1.82
C ARG A 76 15.75 32.47 -2.70
N PRO A 77 16.97 32.97 -2.76
CA PRO A 77 18.10 32.33 -3.45
C PRO A 77 18.34 30.91 -2.87
N CYS A 78 18.56 29.91 -3.73
CA CYS A 78 18.76 28.54 -3.31
C CYS A 78 19.88 28.37 -2.29
N LEU A 79 20.99 29.08 -2.45
CA LEU A 79 22.14 29.02 -1.53
C LEU A 79 21.80 29.39 -0.08
N GLU A 80 20.77 30.20 0.12
CA GLU A 80 20.33 30.62 1.45
C GLU A 80 19.38 29.60 2.10
N VAL A 81 18.62 28.85 1.29
CA VAL A 81 17.57 27.99 1.78
C VAL A 81 17.90 26.51 1.68
N VAL A 82 18.89 26.10 0.92
CA VAL A 82 19.24 24.70 0.68
C VAL A 82 19.54 23.92 1.96
N GLN A 83 20.16 24.58 2.94
CA GLN A 83 20.41 23.93 4.22
C GLN A 83 19.12 23.66 4.97
N GLY A 84 18.17 24.58 4.99
CA GLY A 84 16.84 24.37 5.56
C GLY A 84 16.07 23.24 4.87
N LEU A 85 16.20 23.10 3.53
CA LEU A 85 15.63 21.96 2.81
C LEU A 85 16.22 20.62 3.28
N ARG A 86 17.53 20.57 3.51
CA ARG A 86 18.24 19.39 4.00
C ARG A 86 17.84 19.04 5.43
N ASP A 87 17.67 20.06 6.28
CA ASP A 87 17.24 19.90 7.66
C ASP A 87 15.81 19.30 7.72
N GLN A 88 14.91 19.72 6.82
CA GLN A 88 13.58 19.11 6.72
C GLN A 88 13.66 17.63 6.32
N VAL A 89 14.49 17.27 5.36
CA VAL A 89 14.70 15.87 4.97
C VAL A 89 15.30 15.04 6.10
N ALA A 90 16.14 15.63 6.92
CA ALA A 90 16.78 14.95 8.05
C ALA A 90 15.86 14.78 9.27
N THR A 91 14.89 15.69 9.46
CA THR A 91 14.07 15.76 10.67
C THR A 91 12.65 15.22 10.49
N VAL A 92 12.08 15.36 9.28
CA VAL A 92 10.71 14.90 9.01
C VAL A 92 10.75 13.45 8.50
N PRO A 93 10.10 12.51 9.20
CA PRO A 93 10.08 11.12 8.79
C PRO A 93 9.47 10.94 7.39
N ASP A 94 9.94 9.91 6.68
CA ASP A 94 9.45 9.49 5.35
C ASP A 94 9.70 10.49 4.21
N VAL A 95 10.21 11.69 4.49
CA VAL A 95 10.61 12.68 3.48
C VAL A 95 12.00 12.38 2.99
N ARG A 96 12.18 12.14 1.68
CA ARG A 96 13.47 11.81 1.07
C ARG A 96 14.14 12.98 0.36
N SER A 97 13.34 13.87 -0.16
CA SER A 97 13.82 15.09 -0.82
C SER A 97 12.74 16.16 -0.81
N VAL A 98 13.18 17.40 -0.76
CA VAL A 98 12.34 18.59 -0.89
C VAL A 98 12.91 19.45 -2.00
N ASN A 99 12.03 19.94 -2.85
CA ASN A 99 12.41 20.77 -3.97
C ASN A 99 11.57 22.05 -3.97
N LEU A 100 12.19 23.19 -4.27
CA LEU A 100 11.48 24.45 -4.47
C LEU A 100 11.35 24.73 -5.97
N ALA A 101 10.14 25.07 -6.37
CA ALA A 101 9.82 25.44 -7.74
C ALA A 101 9.40 26.91 -7.81
N ARG A 102 9.70 27.54 -8.94
CA ARG A 102 9.20 28.87 -9.31
C ARG A 102 8.51 28.76 -10.66
N GLY A 103 7.20 28.99 -10.65
CA GLY A 103 6.35 28.69 -11.80
C GLY A 103 6.36 27.20 -12.13
N ASP A 104 6.80 26.84 -13.33
CA ASP A 104 6.86 25.46 -13.83
C ASP A 104 8.26 24.80 -13.67
N ARG A 105 9.19 25.43 -12.95
CA ARG A 105 10.57 24.95 -12.85
C ARG A 105 11.07 24.82 -11.43
N ILE A 106 11.68 23.67 -11.13
CA ILE A 106 12.43 23.44 -9.90
C ILE A 106 13.76 24.18 -10.01
N TYR A 107 14.03 25.11 -9.09
CA TYR A 107 15.26 25.89 -9.05
C TYR A 107 16.20 25.53 -7.89
N CYS A 108 15.67 24.82 -6.89
CA CYS A 108 16.44 24.43 -5.71
C CYS A 108 16.02 23.05 -5.23
N SER A 109 16.98 22.20 -4.91
CA SER A 109 16.76 20.84 -4.45
C SER A 109 17.58 20.54 -3.19
N SER A 110 16.99 19.86 -2.22
CA SER A 110 17.74 19.36 -1.05
C SER A 110 18.87 18.40 -1.43
N LEU A 111 18.71 17.67 -2.55
CA LEU A 111 19.69 16.69 -3.04
C LEU A 111 20.81 17.36 -3.84
N TYR A 112 20.45 18.21 -4.80
CA TYR A 112 21.39 18.77 -5.78
C TYR A 112 21.83 20.20 -5.45
N GLY A 113 21.11 20.89 -4.54
CA GLY A 113 21.32 22.33 -4.34
C GLY A 113 20.69 23.14 -5.47
N PRO A 114 21.37 24.24 -5.91
CA PRO A 114 20.92 25.04 -7.03
C PRO A 114 20.84 24.22 -8.33
N VAL A 115 19.77 24.39 -9.09
CA VAL A 115 19.55 23.70 -10.38
C VAL A 115 19.61 24.75 -11.48
N ASP A 116 20.71 24.76 -12.25
CA ASP A 116 20.90 25.67 -13.37
C ASP A 116 19.90 25.34 -14.49
N GLY A 117 19.21 26.39 -15.00
CA GLY A 117 18.17 26.24 -16.02
C GLY A 117 16.86 25.67 -15.53
N GLY A 118 16.82 25.16 -14.31
CA GLY A 118 15.65 24.52 -13.70
C GLY A 118 15.23 23.19 -14.36
N ILE A 119 14.60 22.32 -13.60
CA ILE A 119 13.95 21.10 -14.10
C ILE A 119 12.47 21.42 -14.27
N LYS A 120 11.88 21.10 -15.42
CA LYS A 120 10.44 21.26 -15.60
C LYS A 120 9.70 20.42 -14.56
N LEU A 121 8.74 21.05 -13.90
CA LEU A 121 7.99 20.43 -12.82
C LEU A 121 7.15 19.25 -13.34
N ASP A 122 6.55 19.39 -14.51
CA ASP A 122 5.73 18.34 -15.13
C ASP A 122 6.55 17.12 -15.56
N ASP A 123 7.84 17.28 -15.85
CA ASP A 123 8.75 16.14 -16.09
C ASP A 123 9.08 15.38 -14.79
N TYR A 124 8.82 16.01 -13.62
CA TYR A 124 9.10 15.44 -12.31
C TYR A 124 7.84 14.96 -11.60
N VAL A 125 6.76 15.74 -11.64
CA VAL A 125 5.47 15.43 -11.00
C VAL A 125 4.34 15.86 -11.92
N GLY A 126 3.61 14.91 -12.48
CA GLY A 126 2.52 15.18 -13.42
C GLY A 126 1.24 15.72 -12.80
N GLY A 127 1.12 15.71 -11.47
CA GLY A 127 -0.07 16.15 -10.74
C GLY A 127 0.26 16.61 -9.32
N ARG A 128 -0.77 16.76 -8.49
CA ARG A 128 -0.61 17.10 -7.08
C ARG A 128 0.00 15.95 -6.27
N LEU A 129 -0.31 14.72 -6.66
CA LEU A 129 0.21 13.49 -6.07
C LEU A 129 0.57 12.54 -7.20
N ASP A 130 1.77 12.02 -7.21
CA ASP A 130 2.23 11.08 -8.22
C ASP A 130 3.06 9.95 -7.59
N LEU A 131 2.94 8.74 -8.15
CA LEU A 131 3.72 7.59 -7.75
C LEU A 131 4.87 7.37 -8.73
N MET A 132 6.08 7.66 -8.31
CA MET A 132 7.27 7.53 -9.12
C MET A 132 7.97 6.20 -8.85
N LYS A 133 8.54 5.61 -9.89
CA LYS A 133 9.37 4.39 -9.78
C LYS A 133 10.62 4.64 -8.92
N GLY A 134 11.15 5.86 -8.96
CA GLY A 134 12.32 6.31 -8.20
C GLY A 134 12.76 7.70 -8.64
N ASN A 135 13.73 8.26 -7.97
CA ASN A 135 14.40 9.50 -8.36
C ASN A 135 15.80 9.19 -8.93
N PRO A 136 16.49 10.17 -9.52
CA PRO A 136 17.84 9.96 -10.09
C PRO A 136 18.87 9.42 -9.10
N VAL A 137 18.70 9.66 -7.80
CA VAL A 137 19.60 9.16 -6.74
C VAL A 137 19.23 7.73 -6.32
N THR A 138 17.94 7.41 -6.34
CA THR A 138 17.40 6.09 -5.97
C THR A 138 16.44 5.56 -7.03
N PRO A 139 16.95 5.18 -8.22
CA PRO A 139 16.10 4.90 -9.40
C PRO A 139 15.22 3.65 -9.25
N ASN A 140 15.57 2.74 -8.33
CA ASN A 140 14.85 1.49 -8.09
C ASN A 140 14.03 1.48 -6.80
N ARG A 141 13.83 2.65 -6.17
CA ARG A 141 13.02 2.76 -4.96
C ARG A 141 11.80 3.63 -5.23
N PRO A 142 10.60 3.05 -5.27
CA PRO A 142 9.39 3.82 -5.48
C PRO A 142 9.21 4.88 -4.39
N LEU A 143 8.70 6.02 -4.80
CA LEU A 143 8.40 7.15 -3.93
C LEU A 143 7.11 7.82 -4.35
N ILE A 144 6.51 8.52 -3.40
CA ILE A 144 5.36 9.38 -3.64
C ILE A 144 5.89 10.81 -3.77
N ALA A 145 5.57 11.46 -4.89
CA ALA A 145 5.82 12.88 -5.08
C ALA A 145 4.55 13.66 -4.72
N TYR A 146 4.68 14.64 -3.83
CA TYR A 146 3.60 15.53 -3.42
C TYR A 146 3.97 16.97 -3.80
N ARG A 147 2.99 17.70 -4.37
CA ARG A 147 3.10 19.10 -4.79
C ARG A 147 2.04 19.92 -4.05
N GLU A 148 2.46 20.97 -3.40
CA GLU A 148 1.60 21.99 -2.80
C GLU A 148 1.41 23.19 -3.75
#